data_f4f841caf4cacb90d8bfd93e78b59152
#
_entry.id   f4f841caf4cacb90d8bfd93e78b59152
#
_cell.length_a   1.000
_cell.length_b   1.000
_cell.length_c   1.000
_cell.angle_alpha   90.00
_cell.angle_beta   90.00
_cell.angle_gamma   90.00
#
_symmetry.space_group_name_H-M   'P 1'
#
loop_
_entity.id
_entity.type
_entity.pdbx_description
1 polymer ?
#
loop_
_entity_poly.entity_id
_entity_poly.type
_entity_poly.pdbx_seq_one_letter_code
_entity_poly.pdbx_strand_id
1 'polypeptide(L)'
;MKAKTMLYWATTSLIALETFLGGVVDLTHGRTGVVSGPVVTQVVTSLGYPVYILAILGIFKIPGAVTIVVPGFLRLKEWAYAGIVFELSGAVVSHAACGKWGLSIAPLSLLCLAIASWALRPASRTLGTLLPADLHKRNRSTAAASI
;
A
#
# COMPACT_ATOMS: atom_id res chain seq x y z
N MET A 1 -6.42 8.47 -22.14
CA MET A 1 -5.18 7.82 -21.68
C MET A 1 -4.34 8.71 -20.78
N LYS A 2 -4.09 10.00 -21.11
CA LYS A 2 -3.24 10.90 -20.30
C LYS A 2 -3.76 11.13 -18.87
N ALA A 3 -5.07 11.34 -18.68
CA ALA A 3 -5.67 11.59 -17.36
C ALA A 3 -5.48 10.41 -16.38
N LYS A 4 -5.68 9.15 -16.82
CA LYS A 4 -5.46 7.96 -15.98
C LYS A 4 -4.00 7.86 -15.52
N THR A 5 -3.06 8.14 -16.42
CA THR A 5 -1.62 8.10 -16.09
C THR A 5 -1.24 9.22 -15.11
N MET A 6 -1.80 10.41 -15.27
CA MET A 6 -1.57 11.52 -14.35
C MET A 6 -2.12 11.18 -12.95
N LEU A 7 -3.34 10.66 -12.87
CA LEU A 7 -3.96 10.27 -11.62
C LEU A 7 -3.19 9.14 -10.93
N TYR A 8 -2.72 8.15 -11.71
CA TYR A 8 -1.84 7.10 -11.20
C TYR A 8 -0.59 7.69 -10.56
N TRP A 9 0.13 8.57 -11.25
CA TRP A 9 1.36 9.14 -10.70
C TRP A 9 1.11 10.05 -9.51
N ALA A 10 0.02 10.82 -9.50
CA ALA A 10 -0.36 11.64 -8.35
C ALA A 10 -0.62 10.78 -7.10
N THR A 11 -1.45 9.75 -7.23
CA THR A 11 -1.76 8.83 -6.10
C THR A 11 -0.55 8.02 -5.67
N THR A 12 0.27 7.53 -6.64
CA THR A 12 1.46 6.74 -6.33
C THR A 12 2.54 7.57 -5.64
N SER A 13 2.78 8.80 -6.10
CA SER A 13 3.78 9.68 -5.47
C SER A 13 3.37 10.05 -4.05
N LEU A 14 2.09 10.31 -3.83
CA LEU A 14 1.58 10.67 -2.52
C LEU A 14 1.69 9.50 -1.54
N ILE A 15 1.25 8.30 -1.92
CA ILE A 15 1.35 7.13 -1.03
C ILE A 15 2.80 6.68 -0.83
N ALA A 16 3.66 6.79 -1.86
CA ALA A 16 5.07 6.46 -1.73
C ALA A 16 5.79 7.41 -0.78
N LEU A 17 5.52 8.72 -0.88
CA LEU A 17 6.11 9.72 0.00
C LEU A 17 5.67 9.51 1.45
N GLU A 18 4.37 9.30 1.67
CA GLU A 18 3.83 9.02 3.00
C GLU A 18 4.46 7.75 3.60
N THR A 19 4.45 6.64 2.84
CA THR A 19 5.02 5.37 3.31
C THR A 19 6.53 5.48 3.59
N PHE A 20 7.27 6.23 2.76
CA PHE A 20 8.70 6.46 2.98
C PHE A 20 8.96 7.29 4.24
N LEU A 21 8.29 8.43 4.37
CA LEU A 21 8.44 9.31 5.55
C LEU A 21 7.96 8.61 6.82
N GLY A 22 6.83 7.90 6.76
CA GLY A 22 6.35 7.07 7.86
C GLY A 22 7.37 6.01 8.27
N GLY A 23 8.01 5.35 7.30
CA GLY A 23 9.09 4.39 7.57
C GLY A 23 10.29 5.02 8.27
N VAL A 24 10.70 6.23 7.87
CA VAL A 24 11.78 6.98 8.55
C VAL A 24 11.37 7.36 9.98
N VAL A 25 10.14 7.84 10.17
CA VAL A 25 9.60 8.18 11.50
C VAL A 25 9.54 6.95 12.39
N ASP A 26 9.13 5.80 11.87
CA ASP A 26 9.08 4.53 12.60
C ASP A 26 10.49 4.09 13.04
N LEU A 27 11.48 4.09 12.15
CA LEU A 27 12.87 3.69 12.48
C LEU A 27 13.52 4.65 13.48
N THR A 28 13.19 5.92 13.43
CA THR A 28 13.75 6.93 14.35
C THR A 28 12.92 7.12 15.61
N HIS A 29 11.84 6.35 15.75
CA HIS A 29 10.89 6.44 16.87
C HIS A 29 10.35 7.87 17.08
N GLY A 30 10.14 8.59 15.97
CA GLY A 30 9.65 9.96 15.96
C GLY A 30 10.66 11.04 16.33
N ARG A 31 11.95 10.72 16.45
CA ARG A 31 13.01 11.67 16.84
C ARG A 31 13.41 12.67 15.74
N THR A 32 12.97 12.45 14.50
CA THR A 32 13.38 13.29 13.34
C THR A 32 12.71 14.65 13.28
N GLY A 33 11.68 14.92 14.08
CA GLY A 33 10.93 16.19 14.02
C GLY A 33 10.22 16.44 12.68
N VAL A 34 10.20 15.45 11.78
CA VAL A 34 9.61 15.57 10.42
C VAL A 34 8.08 15.65 10.46
N VAL A 35 7.48 15.17 11.54
CA VAL A 35 6.02 15.18 11.71
C VAL A 35 5.68 15.80 13.05
N SER A 36 4.90 16.89 13.04
CA SER A 36 4.31 17.46 14.25
C SER A 36 3.10 16.61 14.64
N GLY A 37 3.17 15.98 15.81
CA GLY A 37 2.07 15.13 16.29
C GLY A 37 2.48 14.33 17.52
N PRO A 38 1.59 13.50 18.08
CA PRO A 38 1.96 12.59 19.15
C PRO A 38 3.09 11.70 18.68
N VAL A 39 4.10 11.54 19.53
CA VAL A 39 5.27 10.69 19.20
C VAL A 39 4.76 9.31 18.80
N VAL A 40 5.20 8.80 17.66
CA VAL A 40 4.72 7.52 17.10
C VAL A 40 4.78 6.38 18.12
N THR A 41 5.77 6.41 19.04
CA THR A 41 5.87 5.46 20.15
C THR A 41 4.66 5.50 21.08
N GLN A 42 4.12 6.70 21.36
CA GLN A 42 2.91 6.85 22.19
C GLN A 42 1.67 6.31 21.47
N VAL A 43 1.59 6.48 20.14
CA VAL A 43 0.50 5.95 19.35
C VAL A 43 0.48 4.43 19.44
N VAL A 44 1.59 3.75 19.11
CA VAL A 44 1.64 2.28 19.10
C VAL A 44 1.44 1.66 20.48
N THR A 45 2.04 2.24 21.53
CA THR A 45 1.84 1.75 22.92
C THR A 45 0.41 1.94 23.40
N SER A 46 -0.24 3.04 22.99
CA SER A 46 -1.66 3.30 23.29
C SER A 46 -2.63 2.36 22.59
N LEU A 47 -2.17 1.63 21.55
CA LEU A 47 -2.88 0.57 20.86
C LEU A 47 -2.54 -0.83 21.38
N GLY A 48 -1.67 -0.92 22.41
CA GLY A 48 -1.25 -2.18 23.01
C GLY A 48 -0.06 -2.87 22.32
N TYR A 49 0.57 -2.22 21.34
CA TYR A 49 1.73 -2.79 20.65
C TYR A 49 3.05 -2.46 21.36
N PRO A 50 4.01 -3.38 21.37
CA PRO A 50 5.35 -3.11 21.84
C PRO A 50 6.11 -2.18 20.88
N VAL A 51 7.00 -1.33 21.41
CA VAL A 51 7.71 -0.30 20.62
C VAL A 51 8.56 -0.90 19.47
N TYR A 52 9.07 -2.12 19.62
CA TYR A 52 9.90 -2.75 18.58
C TYR A 52 9.15 -2.96 17.25
N ILE A 53 7.79 -2.95 17.26
CA ILE A 53 7.01 -3.07 16.03
C ILE A 53 7.34 -1.95 15.04
N LEU A 54 7.69 -0.77 15.53
CA LEU A 54 8.09 0.37 14.69
C LEU A 54 9.33 0.05 13.85
N ALA A 55 10.32 -0.62 14.44
CA ALA A 55 11.51 -1.03 13.69
C ALA A 55 11.15 -2.00 12.56
N ILE A 56 10.25 -2.95 12.81
CA ILE A 56 9.77 -3.88 11.80
C ILE A 56 9.04 -3.12 10.68
N LEU A 57 8.08 -2.25 11.03
CA LEU A 57 7.33 -1.47 10.06
C LEU A 57 8.26 -0.59 9.21
N GLY A 58 9.18 0.14 9.83
CA GLY A 58 10.08 1.04 9.13
C GLY A 58 11.01 0.30 8.15
N ILE A 59 11.54 -0.87 8.54
CA ILE A 59 12.38 -1.70 7.67
C ILE A 59 11.61 -2.15 6.40
N PHE A 60 10.32 -2.43 6.49
CA PHE A 60 9.52 -2.84 5.33
C PHE A 60 8.91 -1.66 4.56
N LYS A 61 8.56 -0.57 5.22
CA LYS A 61 7.99 0.63 4.58
C LYS A 61 8.95 1.26 3.57
N ILE A 62 10.20 1.48 3.96
CA ILE A 62 11.17 2.17 3.09
C ILE A 62 11.38 1.43 1.77
N PRO A 63 11.77 0.14 1.72
CA PRO A 63 11.91 -0.57 0.46
C PRO A 63 10.57 -0.75 -0.27
N GLY A 64 9.45 -0.86 0.45
CA GLY A 64 8.12 -0.90 -0.14
C GLY A 64 7.80 0.37 -0.93
N ALA A 65 8.01 1.54 -0.33
CA ALA A 65 7.83 2.84 -0.97
C ALA A 65 8.70 3.02 -2.22
N VAL A 66 9.97 2.63 -2.13
CA VAL A 66 10.90 2.66 -3.28
C VAL A 66 10.39 1.73 -4.40
N THR A 67 9.97 0.52 -4.04
CA THR A 67 9.53 -0.49 -5.00
C THR A 67 8.33 -0.04 -5.85
N ILE A 68 7.35 0.65 -5.27
CA ILE A 68 6.16 1.08 -6.03
C ILE A 68 6.50 2.18 -7.04
N VAL A 69 7.55 2.96 -6.82
CA VAL A 69 7.98 4.06 -7.72
C VAL A 69 8.92 3.56 -8.82
N VAL A 70 9.93 2.75 -8.50
CA VAL A 70 10.96 2.29 -9.44
C VAL A 70 10.34 1.51 -10.61
N PRO A 71 10.81 1.67 -11.86
CA PRO A 71 10.35 0.86 -13.00
C PRO A 71 10.79 -0.60 -12.86
N GLY A 72 10.10 -1.51 -13.55
CA GLY A 72 10.38 -2.95 -13.44
C GLY A 72 9.84 -3.59 -12.16
N PHE A 73 10.37 -4.76 -11.78
CA PHE A 73 10.06 -5.50 -10.54
C PHE A 73 8.56 -5.73 -10.30
N LEU A 74 7.82 -6.15 -11.31
CA LEU A 74 6.35 -6.25 -11.26
C LEU A 74 5.84 -7.10 -10.09
N ARG A 75 6.46 -8.25 -9.81
CA ARG A 75 6.08 -9.12 -8.69
C ARG A 75 6.32 -8.44 -7.35
N LEU A 76 7.45 -7.76 -7.20
CA LEU A 76 7.79 -7.06 -5.96
C LEU A 76 6.84 -5.89 -5.69
N LYS A 77 6.32 -5.23 -6.76
CA LYS A 77 5.28 -4.20 -6.63
C LYS A 77 3.98 -4.77 -6.06
N GLU A 78 3.54 -5.95 -6.50
CA GLU A 78 2.34 -6.58 -5.92
C GLU A 78 2.52 -6.83 -4.41
N TRP A 79 3.70 -7.32 -4.01
CA TRP A 79 4.00 -7.54 -2.59
C TRP A 79 4.08 -6.23 -1.80
N ALA A 80 4.68 -5.19 -2.38
CA ALA A 80 4.76 -3.87 -1.76
C ALA A 80 3.37 -3.26 -1.54
N TYR A 81 2.50 -3.28 -2.56
CA TYR A 81 1.12 -2.83 -2.41
C TYR A 81 0.32 -3.68 -1.41
N ALA A 82 0.47 -4.99 -1.44
CA ALA A 82 -0.17 -5.87 -0.45
C ALA A 82 0.28 -5.54 0.97
N GLY A 83 1.59 -5.33 1.18
CA GLY A 83 2.13 -4.93 2.49
C GLY A 83 1.55 -3.61 2.98
N ILE A 84 1.52 -2.57 2.12
CA ILE A 84 0.93 -1.27 2.45
C ILE A 84 -0.56 -1.41 2.80
N VAL A 85 -1.32 -2.17 2.01
CA VAL A 85 -2.76 -2.39 2.24
C VAL A 85 -2.99 -3.12 3.56
N PHE A 86 -2.24 -4.18 3.86
CA PHE A 86 -2.40 -4.92 5.11
C PHE A 86 -1.99 -4.09 6.32
N GLU A 87 -0.91 -3.34 6.24
CA GLU A 87 -0.48 -2.45 7.31
C GLU A 87 -1.54 -1.38 7.63
N LEU A 88 -2.01 -0.66 6.60
CA LEU A 88 -3.02 0.39 6.78
C LEU A 88 -4.36 -0.18 7.26
N SER A 89 -4.76 -1.36 6.76
CA SER A 89 -5.95 -2.07 7.26
C SER A 89 -5.78 -2.44 8.74
N GLY A 90 -4.61 -2.96 9.11
CA GLY A 90 -4.26 -3.26 10.49
C GLY A 90 -4.32 -2.03 11.39
N ALA A 91 -3.82 -0.88 10.92
CA ALA A 91 -3.90 0.38 11.66
C ALA A 91 -5.35 0.85 11.87
N VAL A 92 -6.20 0.78 10.82
CA VAL A 92 -7.64 1.10 10.92
C VAL A 92 -8.31 0.24 12.00
N VAL A 93 -8.13 -1.08 11.91
CA VAL A 93 -8.74 -2.04 12.85
C VAL A 93 -8.22 -1.82 14.28
N SER A 94 -6.92 -1.57 14.44
CA SER A 94 -6.33 -1.35 15.76
C SER A 94 -6.88 -0.09 16.45
N HIS A 95 -6.99 1.01 15.72
CA HIS A 95 -7.62 2.23 16.25
C HIS A 95 -9.09 2.01 16.59
N ALA A 96 -9.84 1.33 15.73
CA ALA A 96 -11.24 1.03 15.96
C ALA A 96 -11.45 0.11 17.18
N ALA A 97 -10.64 -0.95 17.31
CA ALA A 97 -10.70 -1.88 18.45
C ALA A 97 -10.40 -1.21 19.78
N CYS A 98 -9.54 -0.17 19.77
CA CYS A 98 -9.25 0.65 20.96
C CYS A 98 -10.26 1.80 21.20
N GLY A 99 -11.38 1.83 20.46
CA GLY A 99 -12.39 2.88 20.58
C GLY A 99 -11.96 4.25 20.04
N LYS A 100 -10.84 4.33 19.31
CA LYS A 100 -10.24 5.57 18.78
C LYS A 100 -10.68 5.83 17.34
N TRP A 101 -11.97 5.79 17.07
CA TRP A 101 -12.55 5.89 15.72
C TRP A 101 -12.09 7.12 14.93
N GLY A 102 -11.94 8.27 15.60
CA GLY A 102 -11.46 9.49 14.94
C GLY A 102 -10.04 9.36 14.37
N LEU A 103 -9.18 8.55 15.00
CA LEU A 103 -7.82 8.30 14.54
C LEU A 103 -7.75 7.25 13.42
N SER A 104 -8.81 6.47 13.21
CA SER A 104 -8.91 5.52 12.10
C SER A 104 -9.08 6.22 10.74
N ILE A 105 -9.52 7.48 10.72
CA ILE A 105 -9.78 8.22 9.47
C ILE A 105 -8.49 8.40 8.64
N ALA A 106 -7.39 8.73 9.29
CA ALA A 106 -6.12 8.93 8.61
C ALA A 106 -5.63 7.66 7.89
N PRO A 107 -5.42 6.51 8.57
CA PRO A 107 -5.01 5.29 7.88
C PRO A 107 -6.07 4.78 6.88
N LEU A 108 -7.36 5.03 7.11
CA LEU A 108 -8.41 4.67 6.14
C LEU A 108 -8.30 5.48 4.84
N SER A 109 -8.04 6.77 4.93
CA SER A 109 -7.85 7.62 3.73
C SER A 109 -6.61 7.20 2.95
N LEU A 110 -5.52 6.86 3.63
CA LEU A 110 -4.31 6.33 3.01
C LEU A 110 -4.52 4.95 2.39
N LEU A 111 -5.32 4.09 3.02
CA LEU A 111 -5.72 2.80 2.47
C LEU A 111 -6.49 2.97 1.15
N CYS A 112 -7.46 3.87 1.11
CA CYS A 112 -8.19 4.18 -0.12
C CYS A 112 -7.24 4.71 -1.21
N LEU A 113 -6.28 5.56 -0.84
CA LEU A 113 -5.27 6.08 -1.76
C LEU A 113 -4.35 4.98 -2.30
N ALA A 114 -3.91 4.04 -1.45
CA ALA A 114 -3.09 2.90 -1.85
C ALA A 114 -3.83 1.99 -2.83
N ILE A 115 -5.10 1.67 -2.56
CA ILE A 115 -5.95 0.88 -3.45
C ILE A 115 -6.18 1.61 -4.78
N ALA A 116 -6.45 2.91 -4.75
CA ALA A 116 -6.60 3.72 -5.96
C ALA A 116 -5.32 3.73 -6.81
N SER A 117 -4.16 3.93 -6.17
CA SER A 117 -2.86 3.86 -6.84
C SER A 117 -2.64 2.49 -7.49
N TRP A 118 -2.92 1.41 -6.77
CA TRP A 118 -2.82 0.04 -7.28
C TRP A 118 -3.74 -0.20 -8.48
N ALA A 119 -5.00 0.22 -8.43
CA ALA A 119 -6.00 0.02 -9.47
C ALA A 119 -5.74 0.86 -10.73
N LEU A 120 -5.11 2.02 -10.59
CA LEU A 120 -4.81 2.94 -11.68
C LEU A 120 -3.52 2.60 -12.43
N ARG A 121 -2.76 1.59 -12.01
CA ARG A 121 -1.47 1.24 -12.62
C ARG A 121 -1.62 1.01 -14.14
N PRO A 122 -0.70 1.55 -14.94
CA PRO A 122 -0.64 1.26 -16.37
C PRO A 122 -0.20 -0.20 -16.61
N ALA A 123 -0.56 -0.77 -17.76
CA ALA A 123 -0.25 -2.17 -18.12
C ALA A 123 1.24 -2.52 -18.01
N SER A 124 2.13 -1.55 -18.26
CA SER A 124 3.59 -1.72 -18.09
C SER A 124 4.04 -1.90 -16.63
N ARG A 125 3.16 -1.69 -15.67
CA ARG A 125 3.41 -1.78 -14.22
C ARG A 125 2.55 -2.82 -13.51
N THR A 126 1.82 -3.65 -14.25
CA THR A 126 0.99 -4.75 -13.75
C THR A 126 1.57 -6.09 -14.16
N LEU A 127 1.37 -7.12 -13.34
CA LEU A 127 1.76 -8.53 -13.63
C LEU A 127 0.88 -9.15 -14.70
N GLY A 128 0.25 -8.52 -15.61
CA GLY A 128 -0.69 -9.13 -16.54
C GLY A 128 -1.87 -9.83 -15.85
N THR A 129 -2.76 -10.44 -16.62
CA THR A 129 -3.87 -11.22 -16.07
C THR A 129 -3.34 -12.54 -15.50
N LEU A 130 -3.66 -12.82 -14.23
CA LEU A 130 -3.35 -14.11 -13.59
C LEU A 130 -4.06 -15.30 -14.26
N LEU A 131 -5.10 -15.02 -15.05
CA LEU A 131 -5.77 -16.02 -15.87
C LEU A 131 -5.00 -16.16 -17.18
N PRO A 132 -4.50 -17.37 -17.51
CA PRO A 132 -3.88 -17.63 -18.80
C PRO A 132 -4.85 -17.24 -19.92
N ALA A 133 -4.39 -16.41 -20.86
CA ALA A 133 -5.19 -16.00 -22.04
C ALA A 133 -5.70 -17.21 -22.82
N ASP A 134 -5.06 -18.36 -22.66
CA ASP A 134 -5.39 -19.65 -23.27
C ASP A 134 -6.73 -20.23 -22.79
N LEU A 135 -7.18 -19.95 -21.57
CA LEU A 135 -8.50 -20.42 -21.10
C LEU A 135 -9.65 -19.75 -21.84
N HIS A 136 -9.47 -18.49 -22.23
CA HIS A 136 -10.51 -17.78 -23.00
C HIS A 136 -10.57 -18.22 -24.47
N LYS A 137 -9.44 -18.58 -25.08
CA LYS A 137 -9.36 -19.18 -26.40
C LYS A 137 -9.94 -20.60 -26.42
N ARG A 138 -9.65 -21.40 -25.43
CA ARG A 138 -10.12 -22.79 -25.31
C ARG A 138 -11.63 -22.87 -25.13
N ASN A 139 -12.26 -22.00 -24.37
CA ASN A 139 -13.72 -21.93 -24.21
C ASN A 139 -14.43 -21.48 -25.51
N ARG A 140 -13.80 -20.62 -26.33
CA ARG A 140 -14.35 -20.21 -27.60
C ARG A 140 -14.23 -21.30 -28.67
N SER A 141 -13.14 -22.10 -28.67
CA SER A 141 -12.97 -23.18 -29.62
C SER A 141 -13.88 -24.38 -29.32
N THR A 142 -14.14 -24.69 -28.05
CA THR A 142 -15.10 -25.73 -27.67
C THR A 142 -16.56 -25.34 -27.97
N ALA A 143 -16.91 -24.07 -27.77
CA ALA A 143 -18.25 -23.57 -28.13
C ALA A 143 -18.49 -23.52 -29.65
N ALA A 144 -17.46 -23.28 -30.44
CA ALA A 144 -17.56 -23.29 -31.91
C ALA A 144 -17.56 -24.70 -32.53
N ALA A 145 -17.06 -25.71 -31.80
CA ALA A 145 -17.03 -27.12 -32.26
C ALA A 145 -18.31 -27.89 -31.86
N SER A 146 -19.24 -27.28 -31.14
CA SER A 146 -20.50 -27.88 -30.69
C SER A 146 -21.72 -27.41 -31.50
N ILE A 147 -21.53 -26.68 -32.61
CA ILE A 147 -22.51 -26.26 -33.58
C ILE A 147 -22.23 -26.98 -34.90
#